data_812182b43bdb1098700e8354887ad190
#
_entry.id   812182b43bdb1098700e8354887ad190
#
_cell.length_a   1.000
_cell.length_b   1.000
_cell.length_c   1.000
_cell.angle_alpha   90.00
_cell.angle_beta   90.00
_cell.angle_gamma   90.00
#
_symmetry.space_group_name_H-M   'P 1'
#
loop_
_entity.id
_entity.type
_entity.pdbx_description
1 polymer ?
#
loop_
_entity_poly.entity_id
_entity_poly.type
_entity_poly.pdbx_seq_one_letter_code
_entity_poly.pdbx_strand_id
1 'polypeptide(L)'
;MRRKGTTMQDVAKVAGVSQSTVSMILNGKSSGFPHTTVENVLAAAAALQYNFRGAVTPAGDTVLVIATQLTNPFYTAIIQEMDRFAAKHNIRVTAACTYHDPALESAYLSTAIKRHYMGVVFLYPPD
;
A
#
# COMPACT_ATOMS: atom_id res chain seq x y z
N MET A 1 16.15 16.30 -21.79
CA MET A 1 14.72 16.48 -22.03
C MET A 1 13.91 15.79 -20.93
N ARG A 2 13.20 16.57 -20.12
CA ARG A 2 12.36 15.96 -19.09
C ARG A 2 11.18 15.26 -19.76
N ARG A 3 11.06 13.95 -19.56
CA ARG A 3 9.84 13.23 -19.92
C ARG A 3 8.68 13.83 -19.12
N LYS A 4 7.67 14.28 -19.83
CA LYS A 4 6.43 14.70 -19.22
C LYS A 4 5.83 13.48 -18.50
N GLY A 5 5.76 13.53 -17.18
CA GLY A 5 5.17 12.44 -16.40
C GLY A 5 3.69 12.26 -16.74
N THR A 6 3.18 11.04 -16.54
CA THR A 6 1.77 10.73 -16.67
C THR A 6 0.97 11.56 -15.67
N THR A 7 -0.12 12.17 -16.14
CA THR A 7 -1.00 12.99 -15.30
C THR A 7 -2.30 12.23 -14.99
N MET A 8 -3.03 12.72 -13.97
CA MET A 8 -4.37 12.20 -13.65
C MET A 8 -5.33 12.33 -14.84
N GLN A 9 -5.17 13.38 -15.66
CA GLN A 9 -5.95 13.58 -16.86
C GLN A 9 -5.69 12.48 -17.90
N ASP A 10 -4.45 12.02 -18.03
CA ASP A 10 -4.10 10.91 -18.91
C ASP A 10 -4.77 9.61 -18.46
N VAL A 11 -4.79 9.34 -17.17
CA VAL A 11 -5.51 8.19 -16.60
C VAL A 11 -7.00 8.28 -16.90
N ALA A 12 -7.59 9.46 -16.74
CA ALA A 12 -9.02 9.70 -17.02
C ALA A 12 -9.37 9.42 -18.48
N LYS A 13 -8.51 9.85 -19.41
CA LYS A 13 -8.70 9.60 -20.83
C LYS A 13 -8.69 8.11 -21.17
N VAL A 14 -7.71 7.37 -20.65
CA VAL A 14 -7.58 5.94 -20.92
C VAL A 14 -8.73 5.15 -20.30
N ALA A 15 -9.15 5.52 -19.09
CA ALA A 15 -10.25 4.86 -18.40
C ALA A 15 -11.64 5.28 -18.90
N GLY A 16 -11.71 6.37 -19.65
CA GLY A 16 -13.00 6.88 -20.18
C GLY A 16 -13.88 7.52 -19.11
N VAL A 17 -13.30 8.14 -18.09
CA VAL A 17 -14.00 8.78 -16.98
C VAL A 17 -13.48 10.20 -16.75
N SER A 18 -14.14 10.94 -15.86
CA SER A 18 -13.69 12.28 -15.49
C SER A 18 -12.46 12.20 -14.57
N GLN A 19 -11.69 13.29 -14.54
CA GLN A 19 -10.55 13.43 -13.65
C GLN A 19 -10.98 13.34 -12.18
N SER A 20 -12.13 13.90 -11.84
CA SER A 20 -12.73 13.80 -10.49
C SER A 20 -12.97 12.36 -10.09
N THR A 21 -13.48 11.53 -11.00
CA THR A 21 -13.70 10.10 -10.76
C THR A 21 -12.40 9.37 -10.51
N VAL A 22 -11.35 9.65 -11.29
CA VAL A 22 -10.01 9.09 -11.06
C VAL A 22 -9.51 9.46 -9.67
N SER A 23 -9.61 10.73 -9.30
CA SER A 23 -9.17 11.22 -7.99
C SER A 23 -9.89 10.50 -6.85
N MET A 24 -11.21 10.35 -6.93
CA MET A 24 -11.99 9.68 -5.90
C MET A 24 -11.61 8.21 -5.77
N ILE A 25 -11.47 7.49 -6.86
CA ILE A 25 -11.13 6.07 -6.87
C ILE A 25 -9.73 5.85 -6.32
N LEU A 26 -8.76 6.65 -6.75
CA LEU A 26 -7.38 6.53 -6.27
C LEU A 26 -7.22 6.92 -4.80
N ASN A 27 -8.13 7.75 -4.27
CA ASN A 27 -8.18 8.09 -2.84
C ASN A 27 -8.94 7.06 -1.99
N GLY A 28 -9.33 5.92 -2.57
CA GLY A 28 -10.05 4.88 -1.86
C GLY A 28 -11.55 5.13 -1.68
N LYS A 29 -12.09 6.16 -2.31
CA LYS A 29 -13.52 6.49 -2.27
C LYS A 29 -14.26 5.85 -3.44
N SER A 30 -14.14 4.54 -3.56
CA SER A 30 -14.68 3.80 -4.72
C SER A 30 -16.08 3.23 -4.51
N SER A 31 -16.65 3.34 -3.33
CA SER A 31 -17.94 2.70 -2.99
C SER A 31 -19.12 3.19 -3.80
N GLY A 32 -19.05 4.40 -4.36
CA GLY A 32 -20.11 4.98 -5.20
C GLY A 32 -19.99 4.65 -6.68
N PHE A 33 -19.01 3.84 -7.09
CA PHE A 33 -18.76 3.55 -8.51
C PHE A 33 -18.96 2.06 -8.82
N PRO A 34 -19.41 1.72 -10.06
CA PRO A 34 -19.47 0.34 -10.50
C PRO A 34 -18.08 -0.31 -10.43
N HIS A 35 -18.03 -1.61 -10.12
CA HIS A 35 -16.79 -2.37 -10.01
C HIS A 35 -15.96 -2.29 -11.31
N THR A 36 -16.60 -2.35 -12.46
CA THR A 36 -15.94 -2.23 -13.77
C THR A 36 -15.26 -0.87 -13.94
N THR A 37 -15.87 0.21 -13.47
CA THR A 37 -15.27 1.56 -13.52
C THR A 37 -14.03 1.63 -12.64
N VAL A 38 -14.10 1.07 -11.43
CA VAL A 38 -12.97 1.03 -10.51
C VAL A 38 -11.81 0.24 -11.13
N GLU A 39 -12.09 -0.94 -11.68
CA GLU A 39 -11.08 -1.77 -12.36
C GLU A 39 -10.44 -1.05 -13.54
N ASN A 40 -11.23 -0.37 -14.36
CA ASN A 40 -10.73 0.37 -15.51
C ASN A 40 -9.79 1.51 -15.11
N VAL A 41 -10.12 2.23 -14.04
CA VAL A 41 -9.26 3.30 -13.52
C VAL A 41 -7.96 2.73 -12.98
N LEU A 42 -8.02 1.67 -12.18
CA LEU A 42 -6.83 1.03 -11.62
C LEU A 42 -5.94 0.43 -12.71
N ALA A 43 -6.53 -0.20 -13.70
CA ALA A 43 -5.80 -0.76 -14.84
C ALA A 43 -5.13 0.33 -15.68
N ALA A 44 -5.84 1.43 -15.93
CA ALA A 44 -5.28 2.58 -16.66
C ALA A 44 -4.11 3.21 -15.93
N ALA A 45 -4.24 3.41 -14.62
CA ALA A 45 -3.16 3.95 -13.79
C ALA A 45 -1.93 3.04 -13.81
N ALA A 46 -2.12 1.73 -13.71
CA ALA A 46 -1.04 0.75 -13.76
C ALA A 46 -0.36 0.73 -15.14
N ALA A 47 -1.15 0.71 -16.23
CA ALA A 47 -0.64 0.69 -17.60
C ALA A 47 0.20 1.94 -17.92
N LEU A 48 -0.22 3.09 -17.40
CA LEU A 48 0.48 4.37 -17.61
C LEU A 48 1.58 4.60 -16.56
N GLN A 49 1.78 3.69 -15.63
CA GLN A 49 2.73 3.84 -14.52
C GLN A 49 2.51 5.16 -13.76
N TYR A 50 1.24 5.49 -13.53
CA TYR A 50 0.88 6.72 -12.83
C TYR A 50 1.14 6.61 -11.34
N ASN A 51 1.98 7.52 -10.83
CA ASN A 51 2.27 7.63 -9.40
C ASN A 51 1.32 8.66 -8.78
N PHE A 52 0.31 8.18 -8.09
CA PHE A 52 -0.63 9.05 -7.40
C PHE A 52 0.02 9.63 -6.14
N ARG A 53 0.18 10.94 -6.11
CA ARG A 53 0.67 11.69 -4.95
C ARG A 53 -0.50 12.38 -4.27
N GLY A 54 -1.38 11.58 -3.65
CA GLY A 54 -2.49 12.10 -2.88
C GLY A 54 -2.15 12.20 -1.39
N ALA A 55 -3.16 12.55 -0.58
CA ALA A 55 -3.05 12.57 0.88
C ALA A 55 -2.69 11.20 1.47
N VAL A 56 -2.92 10.12 0.72
CA VAL A 56 -2.45 8.77 1.04
C VAL A 56 -1.33 8.46 0.08
N THR A 57 -0.09 8.49 0.55
CA THR A 57 1.07 8.05 -0.22
C THR A 57 0.84 6.61 -0.67
N PRO A 58 1.00 6.29 -1.97
CA PRO A 58 0.95 4.90 -2.38
C PRO A 58 1.99 4.14 -1.58
N ALA A 59 1.55 3.14 -0.85
CA ALA A 59 2.43 2.35 0.00
C ALA A 59 3.05 1.17 -0.76
N GLY A 60 3.24 1.32 -2.09
CA GLY A 60 3.89 0.32 -2.92
C GLY A 60 5.33 0.04 -2.55
N ASP A 61 5.93 0.93 -1.75
CA ASP A 61 7.28 0.82 -1.19
C ASP A 61 7.28 0.48 0.30
N THR A 62 6.16 0.01 0.83
CA THR A 62 6.03 -0.29 2.26
C THR A 62 5.84 -1.79 2.49
N VAL A 63 6.58 -2.31 3.46
CA VAL A 63 6.45 -3.69 3.96
C VAL A 63 5.85 -3.63 5.36
N LEU A 64 4.82 -4.41 5.60
CA LEU A 64 4.21 -4.56 6.91
C LEU A 64 4.81 -5.77 7.62
N VAL A 65 5.31 -5.56 8.83
CA VAL A 65 5.77 -6.64 9.71
C VAL A 65 4.74 -6.83 10.81
N ILE A 66 4.20 -8.03 10.92
CA ILE A 66 3.21 -8.38 11.94
C ILE A 66 3.88 -9.28 12.97
N ALA A 67 3.81 -8.86 14.23
CA ALA A 67 4.31 -9.61 15.36
C ALA A 67 3.21 -9.72 16.43
N THR A 68 3.31 -10.70 17.31
CA THR A 68 2.38 -10.81 18.43
C THR A 68 2.63 -9.75 19.48
N GLN A 69 3.90 -9.44 19.73
CA GLN A 69 4.33 -8.38 20.65
C GLN A 69 5.77 -7.98 20.32
N LEU A 70 6.14 -6.76 20.70
CA LEU A 70 7.49 -6.23 20.46
C LEU A 70 8.34 -6.11 21.73
N THR A 71 7.95 -6.80 22.79
CA THR A 71 8.72 -6.82 24.05
C THR A 71 9.94 -7.73 24.00
N ASN A 72 9.99 -8.66 23.05
CA ASN A 72 11.12 -9.54 22.88
C ASN A 72 12.22 -8.84 22.06
N PRO A 73 13.42 -8.63 22.64
CA PRO A 73 14.52 -7.96 21.92
C PRO A 73 14.94 -8.64 20.62
N PHE A 74 14.69 -9.94 20.49
CA PHE A 74 14.99 -10.69 19.27
C PHE A 74 14.19 -10.15 18.08
N TYR A 75 12.88 -9.93 18.26
CA TYR A 75 12.03 -9.40 17.20
C TYR A 75 12.35 -7.95 16.86
N THR A 76 12.61 -7.14 17.87
CA THR A 76 12.96 -5.72 17.64
C THR A 76 14.29 -5.60 16.90
N ALA A 77 15.26 -6.47 17.20
CA ALA A 77 16.54 -6.50 16.48
C ALA A 77 16.35 -6.86 15.01
N ILE A 78 15.51 -7.85 14.71
CA ILE A 78 15.19 -8.23 13.33
C ILE A 78 14.54 -7.06 12.59
N ILE A 79 13.53 -6.42 13.20
CA ILE A 79 12.82 -5.30 12.59
C ILE A 79 13.77 -4.13 12.33
N GLN A 80 14.67 -3.82 13.25
CA GLN A 80 15.66 -2.77 13.05
C GLN A 80 16.58 -3.06 11.86
N GLU A 81 17.06 -4.29 11.71
CA GLU A 81 17.90 -4.65 10.58
C GLU A 81 17.11 -4.63 9.25
N MET A 82 15.86 -5.07 9.27
CA MET A 82 14.98 -4.97 8.12
C MET A 82 14.78 -3.51 7.71
N ASP A 83 14.51 -2.64 8.67
CA ASP A 83 14.32 -1.21 8.42
C ASP A 83 15.58 -0.56 7.85
N ARG A 84 16.72 -0.86 8.43
CA ARG A 84 18.02 -0.35 7.98
C ARG A 84 18.32 -0.77 6.54
N PHE A 85 18.11 -2.03 6.23
CA PHE A 85 18.31 -2.55 4.88
C PHE A 85 17.31 -1.96 3.88
N ALA A 86 16.04 -1.93 4.27
CA ALA A 86 14.95 -1.43 3.43
C ALA A 86 15.14 0.06 3.09
N ALA A 87 15.63 0.85 4.04
CA ALA A 87 15.87 2.28 3.82
C ALA A 87 16.88 2.54 2.69
N LYS A 88 17.85 1.66 2.51
CA LYS A 88 18.82 1.75 1.41
C LYS A 88 18.18 1.57 0.04
N HIS A 89 17.01 0.97 -0.02
CA HIS A 89 16.24 0.70 -1.24
C HIS A 89 14.98 1.55 -1.33
N ASN A 90 14.87 2.60 -0.52
CA ASN A 90 13.69 3.48 -0.43
C ASN A 90 12.41 2.71 -0.06
N ILE A 91 12.54 1.66 0.71
CA ILE A 91 11.43 0.86 1.22
C ILE A 91 11.21 1.21 2.68
N ARG A 92 9.95 1.36 3.07
CA ARG A 92 9.56 1.59 4.45
C ARG A 92 9.16 0.29 5.13
N VAL A 93 9.49 0.16 6.38
CA VAL A 93 9.05 -0.95 7.23
C VAL A 93 8.10 -0.39 8.29
N THR A 94 6.91 -0.96 8.35
CA THR A 94 5.91 -0.63 9.37
C THR A 94 5.65 -1.88 10.20
N ALA A 95 5.70 -1.76 11.52
CA ALA A 95 5.45 -2.87 12.43
C ALA A 95 4.09 -2.72 13.10
N ALA A 96 3.39 -3.84 13.26
CA ALA A 96 2.10 -3.90 13.94
C ALA A 96 2.07 -5.09 14.90
N CYS A 97 1.40 -4.92 16.03
CA CYS A 97 1.25 -5.97 17.04
C CYS A 97 -0.19 -6.47 17.07
N THR A 98 -0.34 -7.79 17.09
CA THR A 98 -1.66 -8.43 17.14
C THR A 98 -2.09 -8.83 18.55
N TYR A 99 -1.14 -8.94 19.47
CA TYR A 99 -1.41 -9.39 20.86
C TYR A 99 -2.20 -10.72 20.89
N HIS A 100 -1.93 -11.61 19.92
CA HIS A 100 -2.66 -12.88 19.75
C HIS A 100 -4.15 -12.70 19.41
N ASP A 101 -4.55 -11.53 18.91
CA ASP A 101 -5.93 -11.27 18.49
C ASP A 101 -6.08 -11.47 16.98
N PRO A 102 -6.79 -12.51 16.53
CA PRO A 102 -6.99 -12.76 15.09
C PRO A 102 -7.74 -11.63 14.38
N ALA A 103 -8.58 -10.88 15.10
CA ALA A 103 -9.31 -9.75 14.52
C ALA A 103 -8.35 -8.61 14.14
N LEU A 104 -7.35 -8.34 14.98
CA LEU A 104 -6.31 -7.36 14.67
C LEU A 104 -5.46 -7.82 13.49
N GLU A 105 -5.09 -9.07 13.43
CA GLU A 105 -4.34 -9.62 12.30
C GLU A 105 -5.10 -9.41 10.98
N SER A 106 -6.38 -9.79 10.95
CA SER A 106 -7.22 -9.59 9.78
C SER A 106 -7.35 -8.12 9.39
N ALA A 107 -7.47 -7.22 10.36
CA ALA A 107 -7.55 -5.79 10.12
C ALA A 107 -6.26 -5.24 9.51
N TYR A 108 -5.10 -5.67 10.00
CA TYR A 108 -3.81 -5.27 9.44
C TYR A 108 -3.61 -5.78 8.02
N LEU A 109 -3.97 -7.04 7.75
CA LEU A 109 -3.91 -7.60 6.41
C LEU A 109 -4.81 -6.87 5.44
N SER A 110 -6.03 -6.56 5.86
CA SER A 110 -6.97 -5.77 5.08
C SER A 110 -6.42 -4.39 4.74
N THR A 111 -5.78 -3.74 5.70
CA THR A 111 -5.12 -2.45 5.49
C THR A 111 -3.97 -2.56 4.49
N ALA A 112 -3.14 -3.60 4.61
CA ALA A 112 -2.02 -3.82 3.69
C ALA A 112 -2.50 -4.00 2.25
N ILE A 113 -3.60 -4.74 2.05
CA ILE A 113 -4.21 -4.94 0.74
C ILE A 113 -4.74 -3.62 0.19
N LYS A 114 -5.51 -2.89 0.99
CA LYS A 114 -6.12 -1.62 0.58
C LYS A 114 -5.09 -0.56 0.23
N ARG A 115 -3.97 -0.53 0.96
CA ARG A 115 -2.90 0.44 0.76
C ARG A 115 -1.83 -0.04 -0.22
N HIS A 116 -1.99 -1.20 -0.81
CA HIS A 116 -1.06 -1.78 -1.78
C HIS A 116 0.36 -1.89 -1.22
N TYR A 117 0.51 -2.37 0.00
CA TYR A 117 1.84 -2.66 0.56
C TYR A 117 2.54 -3.70 -0.31
N MET A 118 3.86 -3.58 -0.44
CA MET A 118 4.62 -4.47 -1.31
C MET A 118 4.75 -5.89 -0.73
N GLY A 119 4.55 -6.05 0.57
CA GLY A 119 4.61 -7.36 1.21
C GLY A 119 4.24 -7.31 2.68
N VAL A 120 4.00 -8.47 3.25
CA VAL A 120 3.72 -8.68 4.68
C VAL A 120 4.67 -9.75 5.20
N VAL A 121 5.32 -9.48 6.32
CA VAL A 121 6.20 -10.43 7.02
C VAL A 121 5.58 -10.75 8.38
N PHE A 122 5.44 -12.03 8.67
CA PHE A 122 4.94 -12.48 9.96
C PHE A 122 6.11 -12.92 10.83
N LEU A 123 6.20 -12.35 12.03
CA LEU A 123 7.16 -12.75 13.05
C LEU A 123 6.37 -13.38 14.20
N TYR A 124 6.29 -14.69 14.20
CA TYR A 124 5.67 -15.45 15.28
C TYR A 124 6.74 -16.18 16.07
N PRO A 125 6.55 -16.35 17.39
CA PRO A 125 7.40 -17.25 18.12
C PRO A 125 7.25 -18.66 17.55
N PRO A 126 8.32 -19.42 17.47
CA PRO A 126 8.20 -20.84 17.15
C PRO A 126 7.32 -21.51 18.21
N ASP A 127 6.39 -22.33 17.79
CA ASP A 127 5.56 -23.15 18.67
C ASP A 127 6.40 -24.19 19.42
#